data_57db6cbd8df1d4cedf4877dad01f519e
#
_entry.id   57db6cbd8df1d4cedf4877dad01f519e
#
_cell.length_a   1.000
_cell.length_b   1.000
_cell.length_c   1.000
_cell.angle_alpha   90.00
_cell.angle_beta   90.00
_cell.angle_gamma   90.00
#
_symmetry.space_group_name_H-M   'P 1'
#
loop_
_entity.id
_entity.type
_entity.pdbx_description
1 polymer ?
#
loop_
_entity_poly.entity_id
_entity_poly.type
_entity_poly.pdbx_seq_one_letter_code
_entity_poly.pdbx_strand_id
1 'polypeptide(L)'
;LHPFYTADIGFHPYPHAKLEAFAEELKENGLYERILVRPIVGTDEFEILAGHNRTAAAKLAGWTDIPATVMTVNDQRAISIAIATNLLRRQDLTIIERGKAYKALLDARNRHGFRTDLTSGESRQKYSARGIVAEFIGVTEYEIRKAVKLAQLIPPLAEIVENEPKKLNLACAD
;
A
#
# COMPACT_ATOMS: atom_id res chain seq x y z
N LEU A 1 1.41 -18.13 7.44
CA LEU A 1 1.57 -16.81 6.82
C LEU A 1 0.37 -15.92 7.13
N HIS A 2 0.58 -14.73 7.65
CA HIS A 2 -0.44 -13.75 7.98
C HIS A 2 -0.36 -12.54 7.04
N PRO A 3 -1.49 -11.92 6.68
CA PRO A 3 -1.46 -10.66 5.91
C PRO A 3 -0.99 -9.52 6.82
N PHE A 4 -0.10 -8.68 6.31
CA PHE A 4 0.34 -7.47 7.00
C PHE A 4 -0.40 -6.25 6.45
N TYR A 5 -1.05 -5.48 7.31
CA TYR A 5 -1.75 -4.21 7.02
C TYR A 5 -2.81 -4.25 5.91
N THR A 6 -3.34 -5.41 5.53
CA THR A 6 -4.28 -5.51 4.41
C THR A 6 -5.61 -4.80 4.72
N ALA A 7 -6.13 -4.95 5.94
CA ALA A 7 -7.39 -4.33 6.35
C ALA A 7 -7.25 -2.83 6.62
N ASP A 8 -6.16 -2.42 7.29
CA ASP A 8 -5.95 -1.02 7.70
C ASP A 8 -5.58 -0.11 6.52
N ILE A 9 -4.91 -0.67 5.50
CA ILE A 9 -4.52 0.09 4.30
C ILE A 9 -5.65 0.14 3.28
N GLY A 10 -6.61 -0.79 3.36
CA GLY A 10 -7.82 -0.82 2.54
C GLY A 10 -7.60 -1.25 1.09
N PHE A 11 -6.54 -1.99 0.78
CA PHE A 11 -6.37 -2.58 -0.55
C PHE A 11 -7.31 -3.77 -0.72
N HIS A 12 -8.19 -3.69 -1.72
CA HIS A 12 -9.06 -4.81 -2.05
C HIS A 12 -8.27 -5.98 -2.66
N PRO A 13 -8.63 -7.23 -2.35
CA PRO A 13 -8.07 -8.39 -3.04
C PRO A 13 -8.54 -8.43 -4.50
N TYR A 14 -7.86 -9.20 -5.33
CA TYR A 14 -8.36 -9.47 -6.67
C TYR A 14 -9.70 -10.21 -6.62
N PRO A 15 -10.63 -9.90 -7.56
CA PRO A 15 -11.85 -10.68 -7.74
C PRO A 15 -11.54 -12.16 -7.95
N HIS A 16 -12.45 -13.05 -7.52
CA HIS A 16 -12.23 -14.50 -7.56
C HIS A 16 -11.82 -15.01 -8.95
N ALA A 17 -12.53 -14.58 -10.00
CA ALA A 17 -12.20 -14.96 -11.36
C ALA A 17 -10.77 -14.59 -11.79
N LYS A 18 -10.25 -13.43 -11.32
CA LYS A 18 -8.88 -13.02 -11.58
C LYS A 18 -7.86 -13.85 -10.78
N LEU A 19 -8.23 -14.27 -9.56
CA LEU A 19 -7.40 -15.17 -8.76
C LEU A 19 -7.36 -16.58 -9.35
N GLU A 20 -8.47 -17.08 -9.89
CA GLU A 20 -8.53 -18.38 -10.58
C GLU A 20 -7.65 -18.38 -11.84
N ALA A 21 -7.79 -17.36 -12.69
CA ALA A 21 -6.92 -17.22 -13.87
C ALA A 21 -5.43 -17.16 -13.47
N PHE A 22 -5.12 -16.47 -12.39
CA PHE A 22 -3.75 -16.39 -11.87
C PHE A 22 -3.29 -17.74 -11.28
N ALA A 23 -4.19 -18.51 -10.64
CA ALA A 23 -3.86 -19.85 -10.15
C ALA A 23 -3.53 -20.83 -11.29
N GLU A 24 -4.26 -20.78 -12.41
CA GLU A 24 -3.94 -21.58 -13.60
C GLU A 24 -2.58 -21.17 -14.19
N GLU A 25 -2.30 -19.87 -14.30
CA GLU A 25 -0.98 -19.39 -14.73
C GLU A 25 0.15 -19.91 -13.82
N LEU A 26 -0.06 -19.92 -12.51
CA LEU A 26 0.93 -20.45 -11.55
C LEU A 26 1.16 -21.96 -11.73
N LYS A 27 0.12 -22.74 -12.08
CA LYS A 27 0.26 -24.17 -12.36
C LYS A 27 1.08 -24.44 -13.61
N GLU A 28 0.88 -23.63 -14.66
CA GLU A 28 1.55 -23.80 -15.95
C GLU A 28 2.98 -23.29 -15.93
N ASN A 29 3.20 -22.09 -15.37
CA ASN A 29 4.44 -21.33 -15.55
C ASN A 29 5.24 -21.18 -14.25
N GLY A 30 4.65 -21.54 -13.10
CA GLY A 30 5.26 -21.33 -11.79
C GLY A 30 5.24 -19.86 -11.35
N LEU A 31 6.00 -19.55 -10.30
CA LEU A 31 6.07 -18.22 -9.72
C LEU A 31 7.29 -17.45 -10.24
N TYR A 32 7.08 -16.40 -11.01
CA TYR A 32 8.17 -15.57 -11.56
C TYR A 32 8.83 -14.68 -10.49
N GLU A 33 8.08 -14.22 -9.51
CA GLU A 33 8.57 -13.26 -8.51
C GLU A 33 8.19 -13.72 -7.10
N ARG A 34 9.19 -13.88 -6.23
CA ARG A 34 9.00 -14.28 -4.84
C ARG A 34 8.11 -13.29 -4.08
N ILE A 35 7.34 -13.78 -3.12
CA ILE A 35 6.64 -12.91 -2.16
C ILE A 35 7.64 -12.31 -1.16
N LEU A 36 7.30 -11.17 -0.54
CA LEU A 36 8.11 -10.60 0.52
C LEU A 36 7.41 -10.85 1.86
N VAL A 37 8.16 -11.40 2.81
CA VAL A 37 7.68 -11.71 4.15
C VAL A 37 8.64 -11.21 5.20
N ARG A 38 8.15 -11.01 6.43
CA ARG A 38 9.00 -10.82 7.61
C ARG A 38 8.60 -11.77 8.73
N PRO A 39 9.52 -12.18 9.62
CA PRO A 39 9.18 -12.98 10.78
C PRO A 39 8.36 -12.17 11.79
N ILE A 40 7.40 -12.83 12.44
CA ILE A 40 6.67 -12.30 13.59
C ILE A 40 7.50 -12.60 14.83
N VAL A 41 7.87 -11.56 15.57
CA VAL A 41 8.74 -11.69 16.75
C VAL A 41 8.13 -12.62 17.80
N GLY A 42 8.88 -13.63 18.23
CA GLY A 42 8.46 -14.59 19.24
C GLY A 42 7.62 -15.77 18.73
N THR A 43 7.51 -15.92 17.42
CA THR A 43 6.79 -17.04 16.78
C THR A 43 7.60 -17.59 15.60
N ASP A 44 7.21 -18.78 15.09
CA ASP A 44 7.72 -19.33 13.84
C ASP A 44 6.90 -18.89 12.62
N GLU A 45 6.10 -17.83 12.77
CA GLU A 45 5.19 -17.33 11.75
C GLU A 45 5.76 -16.12 11.02
N PHE A 46 5.19 -15.84 9.83
CA PHE A 46 5.60 -14.75 8.97
C PHE A 46 4.42 -13.89 8.54
N GLU A 47 4.64 -12.59 8.42
CA GLU A 47 3.73 -11.63 7.82
C GLU A 47 4.09 -11.35 6.36
N ILE A 48 3.09 -11.30 5.48
CA ILE A 48 3.26 -11.02 4.05
C ILE A 48 3.32 -9.50 3.85
N LEU A 49 4.47 -8.97 3.47
CA LEU A 49 4.64 -7.55 3.14
C LEU A 49 4.20 -7.23 1.71
N ALA A 50 4.46 -8.16 0.77
CA ALA A 50 4.04 -8.04 -0.62
C ALA A 50 3.77 -9.40 -1.23
N GLY A 51 2.73 -9.49 -2.09
CA GLY A 51 2.37 -10.73 -2.79
C GLY A 51 1.12 -11.41 -2.25
N HIS A 52 0.22 -10.70 -1.57
CA HIS A 52 -1.04 -11.26 -1.05
C HIS A 52 -1.85 -12.01 -2.12
N ASN A 53 -2.03 -11.41 -3.31
CA ASN A 53 -2.75 -12.05 -4.41
C ASN A 53 -2.00 -13.25 -4.98
N ARG A 54 -0.64 -13.22 -5.00
CA ARG A 54 0.19 -14.38 -5.36
C ARG A 54 0.00 -15.54 -4.38
N THR A 55 -0.01 -15.24 -3.09
CA THR A 55 -0.26 -16.25 -2.04
C THR A 55 -1.68 -16.81 -2.14
N ALA A 56 -2.68 -15.97 -2.42
CA ALA A 56 -4.05 -16.41 -2.61
C ALA A 56 -4.19 -17.31 -3.85
N ALA A 57 -3.61 -16.92 -4.97
CA ALA A 57 -3.60 -17.72 -6.20
C ALA A 57 -2.84 -19.04 -6.03
N ALA A 58 -1.69 -19.04 -5.35
CA ALA A 58 -0.93 -20.26 -5.05
C ALA A 58 -1.74 -21.25 -4.19
N LYS A 59 -2.49 -20.75 -3.18
CA LYS A 59 -3.42 -21.58 -2.41
C LYS A 59 -4.52 -22.21 -3.29
N LEU A 60 -5.12 -21.42 -4.21
CA LEU A 60 -6.10 -21.93 -5.17
C LEU A 60 -5.49 -22.93 -6.14
N ALA A 61 -4.22 -22.75 -6.51
CA ALA A 61 -3.47 -23.70 -7.33
C ALA A 61 -3.12 -25.01 -6.59
N GLY A 62 -3.39 -25.10 -5.28
CA GLY A 62 -3.11 -26.26 -4.44
C GLY A 62 -1.66 -26.33 -3.94
N TRP A 63 -0.91 -25.22 -3.96
CA TRP A 63 0.44 -25.19 -3.45
C TRP A 63 0.47 -25.24 -1.93
N THR A 64 1.33 -26.08 -1.37
CA THR A 64 1.63 -26.15 0.07
C THR A 64 2.65 -25.10 0.50
N ASP A 65 3.56 -24.77 -0.41
CA ASP A 65 4.68 -23.87 -0.17
C ASP A 65 4.75 -22.79 -1.25
N ILE A 66 5.23 -21.62 -0.91
CA ILE A 66 5.44 -20.52 -1.85
C ILE A 66 6.83 -19.91 -1.67
N PRO A 67 7.61 -19.74 -2.76
CA PRO A 67 8.91 -19.07 -2.67
C PRO A 67 8.80 -17.66 -2.09
N ALA A 68 9.53 -17.39 -1.03
CA ALA A 68 9.52 -16.11 -0.32
C ALA A 68 10.94 -15.55 -0.14
N THR A 69 11.03 -14.22 -0.08
CA THR A 69 12.20 -13.50 0.40
C THR A 69 11.91 -12.98 1.80
N VAL A 70 12.69 -13.44 2.78
CA VAL A 70 12.55 -13.01 4.18
C VAL A 70 13.31 -11.71 4.38
N MET A 71 12.64 -10.71 4.95
CA MET A 71 13.20 -9.40 5.27
C MET A 71 13.11 -9.14 6.77
N THR A 72 14.23 -8.79 7.39
CA THR A 72 14.25 -8.31 8.79
C THR A 72 14.08 -6.79 8.79
N VAL A 73 12.86 -6.33 9.02
CA VAL A 73 12.51 -4.90 8.97
C VAL A 73 11.59 -4.54 10.14
N ASN A 74 11.69 -3.29 10.61
CA ASN A 74 10.77 -2.74 11.58
C ASN A 74 9.39 -2.42 10.95
N ASP A 75 8.40 -2.09 11.80
CA ASP A 75 7.02 -1.83 11.36
C ASP A 75 6.91 -0.72 10.32
N GLN A 76 7.66 0.38 10.46
CA GLN A 76 7.60 1.48 9.51
C GLN A 76 8.14 1.12 8.14
N ARG A 77 9.23 0.36 8.11
CA ARG A 77 9.78 -0.13 6.85
C ARG A 77 8.83 -1.15 6.21
N ALA A 78 8.21 -2.01 7.03
CA ALA A 78 7.20 -2.95 6.59
C ALA A 78 5.99 -2.24 5.97
N ILE A 79 5.44 -1.20 6.63
CA ILE A 79 4.36 -0.35 6.10
C ILE A 79 4.77 0.27 4.77
N SER A 80 5.97 0.85 4.71
CA SER A 80 6.47 1.48 3.48
C SER A 80 6.57 0.49 2.32
N ILE A 81 7.07 -0.72 2.57
CA ILE A 81 7.16 -1.79 1.55
C ILE A 81 5.76 -2.21 1.10
N ALA A 82 4.86 -2.54 2.04
CA ALA A 82 3.51 -2.99 1.73
C ALA A 82 2.73 -1.96 0.90
N ILE A 83 2.85 -0.67 1.23
CA ILE A 83 2.17 0.41 0.51
C ILE A 83 2.83 0.67 -0.83
N ALA A 84 4.15 0.82 -0.88
CA ALA A 84 4.86 1.13 -2.10
C ALA A 84 4.65 0.07 -3.19
N THR A 85 4.71 -1.22 -2.82
CA THR A 85 4.49 -2.32 -3.77
C THR A 85 3.08 -2.33 -4.34
N ASN A 86 2.07 -1.89 -3.60
CA ASN A 86 0.70 -1.76 -4.11
C ASN A 86 0.53 -0.48 -4.95
N LEU A 87 0.92 0.69 -4.43
CA LEU A 87 0.76 1.96 -5.13
C LEU A 87 1.50 2.03 -6.47
N LEU A 88 2.70 1.45 -6.54
CA LEU A 88 3.52 1.48 -7.75
C LEU A 88 3.13 0.42 -8.79
N ARG A 89 2.52 -0.70 -8.35
CA ARG A 89 2.22 -1.84 -9.23
C ARG A 89 0.76 -1.97 -9.61
N ARG A 90 -0.17 -1.46 -8.79
CA ARG A 90 -1.61 -1.56 -9.01
C ARG A 90 -2.17 -0.30 -9.64
N GLN A 91 -2.77 -0.46 -10.83
CA GLN A 91 -3.47 0.63 -11.53
C GLN A 91 -4.97 0.68 -11.19
N ASP A 92 -5.49 -0.42 -10.62
CA ASP A 92 -6.91 -0.62 -10.28
C ASP A 92 -7.32 -0.06 -8.91
N LEU A 93 -6.41 0.63 -8.20
CA LEU A 93 -6.71 1.23 -6.90
C LEU A 93 -7.65 2.42 -7.04
N THR A 94 -8.70 2.43 -6.21
CA THR A 94 -9.60 3.58 -6.09
C THR A 94 -8.91 4.79 -5.49
N ILE A 95 -9.49 5.98 -5.64
CA ILE A 95 -8.93 7.20 -5.04
C ILE A 95 -8.97 7.14 -3.51
N ILE A 96 -9.96 6.44 -2.93
CA ILE A 96 -10.09 6.22 -1.50
C ILE A 96 -8.96 5.31 -0.98
N GLU A 97 -8.69 4.21 -1.66
CA GLU A 97 -7.58 3.30 -1.31
C GLU A 97 -6.22 4.00 -1.40
N ARG A 98 -6.00 4.77 -2.46
CA ARG A 98 -4.78 5.60 -2.60
C ARG A 98 -4.67 6.58 -1.44
N GLY A 99 -5.76 7.25 -1.07
CA GLY A 99 -5.79 8.20 0.03
C GLY A 99 -5.45 7.57 1.38
N LYS A 100 -6.00 6.39 1.69
CA LYS A 100 -5.66 5.62 2.89
C LYS A 100 -4.17 5.24 2.90
N ALA A 101 -3.66 4.75 1.77
CA ALA A 101 -2.26 4.40 1.61
C ALA A 101 -1.32 5.60 1.79
N TYR A 102 -1.64 6.75 1.19
CA TYR A 102 -0.86 7.99 1.37
C TYR A 102 -0.87 8.45 2.82
N LYS A 103 -2.02 8.38 3.49
CA LYS A 103 -2.13 8.71 4.91
C LYS A 103 -1.23 7.80 5.75
N ALA A 104 -1.27 6.49 5.55
CA ALA A 104 -0.45 5.54 6.29
C ALA A 104 1.06 5.78 6.06
N LEU A 105 1.50 6.13 4.85
CA LEU A 105 2.89 6.52 4.57
C LEU A 105 3.29 7.80 5.31
N LEU A 106 2.42 8.80 5.31
CA LEU A 106 2.67 10.05 6.03
C LEU A 106 2.76 9.81 7.53
N ASP A 107 1.84 9.03 8.10
CA ASP A 107 1.81 8.69 9.52
C ASP A 107 3.05 7.88 9.94
N ALA A 108 3.46 6.90 9.14
CA ALA A 108 4.67 6.12 9.37
C ALA A 108 5.92 7.02 9.38
N ARG A 109 5.97 8.01 8.49
CA ARG A 109 7.08 8.94 8.40
C ARG A 109 7.10 9.95 9.56
N ASN A 110 5.93 10.44 9.97
CA ASN A 110 5.80 11.41 11.06
C ASN A 110 6.16 10.81 12.43
N ARG A 111 5.84 9.51 12.67
CA ARG A 111 6.18 8.82 13.92
C ARG A 111 7.68 8.68 14.14
N HIS A 112 8.49 8.73 13.09
CA HIS A 112 9.94 8.65 13.20
C HIS A 112 10.60 9.96 13.58
N GLY A 113 9.84 11.03 13.84
CA GLY A 113 10.45 12.31 14.15
C GLY A 113 11.68 12.48 13.24
N PHE A 114 11.49 12.79 11.99
CA PHE A 114 12.59 13.16 11.13
C PHE A 114 13.11 14.50 11.68
N ARG A 115 13.78 14.42 12.84
CA ARG A 115 14.74 15.43 13.26
C ARG A 115 15.76 15.43 12.15
N THR A 116 15.63 16.36 11.25
CA THR A 116 16.71 16.83 10.44
C THR A 116 17.72 17.48 11.39
N ASP A 117 18.51 16.67 12.09
CA ASP A 117 19.75 17.10 12.72
C ASP A 117 20.79 17.34 11.63
N LEU A 118 20.39 18.10 10.62
CA LEU A 118 21.28 18.77 9.71
C LEU A 118 21.60 20.12 10.32
N THR A 119 22.64 20.13 11.16
CA THR A 119 23.40 21.31 11.54
C THR A 119 24.10 21.89 10.32
N SER A 120 23.35 22.47 9.38
CA SER A 120 23.85 23.43 8.41
C SER A 120 22.71 24.22 7.80
N GLY A 121 22.80 25.51 7.96
CA GLY A 121 21.74 26.52 7.84
C GLY A 121 21.22 26.84 6.44
N GLU A 122 21.24 25.97 5.44
CA GLU A 122 20.88 26.35 4.07
C GLU A 122 19.78 25.55 3.38
N SER A 123 19.12 24.56 4.04
CA SER A 123 18.12 23.72 3.39
C SER A 123 16.79 23.54 4.14
N ARG A 124 16.42 24.48 5.01
CA ARG A 124 15.20 24.38 5.81
C ARG A 124 13.87 24.48 5.03
N GLN A 125 13.88 24.69 3.72
CA GLN A 125 12.70 25.10 2.96
C GLN A 125 12.16 24.05 1.96
N LYS A 126 12.72 22.85 1.84
CA LYS A 126 12.39 22.00 0.66
C LYS A 126 11.67 20.68 0.86
N TYR A 127 11.55 20.12 2.05
CA TYR A 127 10.98 18.77 2.15
C TYR A 127 9.92 18.65 3.25
N SER A 128 8.68 18.97 2.90
CA SER A 128 7.55 18.51 3.70
C SER A 128 7.48 16.97 3.65
N ALA A 129 7.01 16.31 4.72
CA ALA A 129 6.80 14.86 4.68
C ALA A 129 5.94 14.46 3.46
N ARG A 130 5.01 15.32 3.07
CA ARG A 130 4.16 15.15 1.89
C ARG A 130 4.95 15.28 0.59
N GLY A 131 5.85 16.25 0.49
CA GLY A 131 6.71 16.44 -0.69
C GLY A 131 7.60 15.22 -0.95
N ILE A 132 8.18 14.64 0.10
CA ILE A 132 9.02 13.46 -0.03
C ILE A 132 8.19 12.23 -0.44
N VAL A 133 6.98 12.07 0.10
CA VAL A 133 6.07 10.97 -0.30
C VAL A 133 5.61 11.19 -1.75
N ALA A 134 5.34 12.43 -2.16
CA ALA A 134 4.94 12.79 -3.52
C ALA A 134 6.03 12.43 -4.54
N GLU A 135 7.27 12.82 -4.25
CA GLU A 135 8.44 12.49 -5.07
C GLU A 135 8.67 10.97 -5.16
N PHE A 136 8.59 10.28 -4.02
CA PHE A 136 8.77 8.82 -3.96
C PHE A 136 7.76 8.04 -4.81
N ILE A 137 6.50 8.50 -4.87
CA ILE A 137 5.41 7.83 -5.59
C ILE A 137 5.29 8.35 -7.03
N GLY A 138 5.84 9.52 -7.34
CA GLY A 138 5.73 10.16 -8.64
C GLY A 138 4.40 10.91 -8.86
N VAL A 139 3.83 11.48 -7.78
CA VAL A 139 2.59 12.27 -7.81
C VAL A 139 2.83 13.67 -7.23
N THR A 140 1.85 14.56 -7.35
CA THR A 140 1.93 15.90 -6.74
C THR A 140 1.48 15.91 -5.28
N GLU A 141 1.97 16.87 -4.48
CA GLU A 141 1.47 17.06 -3.11
C GLU A 141 -0.04 17.36 -3.08
N TYR A 142 -0.56 18.01 -4.11
CA TYR A 142 -1.98 18.30 -4.26
C TYR A 142 -2.79 17.00 -4.42
N GLU A 143 -2.34 16.07 -5.25
CA GLU A 143 -3.00 14.76 -5.42
C GLU A 143 -3.02 13.96 -4.12
N ILE A 144 -1.91 13.95 -3.37
CA ILE A 144 -1.86 13.31 -2.05
C ILE A 144 -2.88 13.95 -1.10
N ARG A 145 -2.90 15.28 -1.01
CA ARG A 145 -3.84 16.01 -0.13
C ARG A 145 -5.29 15.72 -0.50
N LYS A 146 -5.60 15.76 -1.80
CA LYS A 146 -6.92 15.45 -2.33
C LYS A 146 -7.35 14.01 -1.98
N ALA A 147 -6.53 13.03 -2.27
CA ALA A 147 -6.83 11.62 -2.01
C ALA A 147 -7.00 11.35 -0.49
N VAL A 148 -6.13 11.93 0.36
CA VAL A 148 -6.24 11.79 1.82
C VAL A 148 -7.53 12.41 2.35
N LYS A 149 -7.93 13.59 1.87
CA LYS A 149 -9.22 14.21 2.25
C LYS A 149 -10.39 13.31 1.84
N LEU A 150 -10.39 12.79 0.62
CA LEU A 150 -11.46 11.91 0.13
C LEU A 150 -11.53 10.60 0.92
N ALA A 151 -10.41 10.05 1.34
CA ALA A 151 -10.36 8.83 2.16
C ALA A 151 -10.91 9.02 3.60
N GLN A 152 -11.11 10.27 4.03
CA GLN A 152 -11.70 10.61 5.34
C GLN A 152 -13.22 10.84 5.27
N LEU A 153 -13.82 10.73 4.09
CA LEU A 153 -15.27 10.87 3.93
C LEU A 153 -16.02 9.75 4.65
N ILE A 154 -17.21 10.08 5.10
CA ILE A 154 -18.14 9.07 5.63
C ILE A 154 -18.52 8.05 4.53
N PRO A 155 -18.79 6.76 4.88
CA PRO A 155 -18.99 5.71 3.90
C PRO A 155 -19.96 6.03 2.77
N PRO A 156 -21.14 6.65 2.98
CA PRO A 156 -22.05 6.99 1.89
C PRO A 156 -21.46 7.98 0.87
N LEU A 157 -20.66 8.95 1.34
CA LEU A 157 -20.00 9.91 0.43
C LEU A 157 -18.80 9.28 -0.28
N ALA A 158 -18.07 8.37 0.39
CA ALA A 158 -16.99 7.62 -0.23
C ALA A 158 -17.50 6.77 -1.40
N GLU A 159 -18.64 6.09 -1.23
CA GLU A 159 -19.29 5.29 -2.28
C GLU A 159 -19.70 6.14 -3.48
N ILE A 160 -20.24 7.35 -3.26
CA ILE A 160 -20.56 8.29 -4.36
C ILE A 160 -19.29 8.70 -5.12
N VAL A 161 -18.19 8.97 -4.43
CA VAL A 161 -16.91 9.34 -5.05
C VAL A 161 -16.34 8.20 -5.90
N GLU A 162 -16.47 6.97 -5.45
CA GLU A 162 -15.97 5.79 -6.15
C GLU A 162 -16.82 5.48 -7.41
N ASN A 163 -18.15 5.61 -7.31
CA ASN A 163 -19.06 5.32 -8.41
C ASN A 163 -19.17 6.45 -9.44
N GLU A 164 -19.02 7.72 -9.00
CA GLU A 164 -19.19 8.90 -9.86
C GLU A 164 -18.08 9.95 -9.66
N PRO A 165 -16.81 9.62 -9.93
CA PRO A 165 -15.67 10.49 -9.63
C PRO A 165 -15.67 11.86 -10.31
N LYS A 166 -16.50 12.04 -11.36
CA LYS A 166 -16.63 13.30 -12.10
C LYS A 166 -17.59 14.31 -11.48
N LYS A 167 -18.47 13.88 -10.56
CA LYS A 167 -19.50 14.75 -9.97
C LYS A 167 -19.04 15.54 -8.75
N LEU A 168 -17.96 15.14 -8.08
CA LEU A 168 -17.44 15.86 -6.92
C LEU A 168 -16.41 16.91 -7.36
N ASN A 169 -16.86 18.14 -7.43
CA ASN A 169 -15.97 19.28 -7.51
C ASN A 169 -15.48 19.58 -6.07
N LEU A 170 -14.19 19.42 -5.79
CA LEU A 170 -13.59 19.62 -4.46
C LEU A 170 -13.67 21.07 -3.95
N ALA A 171 -14.03 22.01 -4.81
CA ALA A 171 -14.30 23.39 -4.41
C ALA A 171 -15.50 23.55 -3.44
N CYS A 172 -16.33 22.51 -3.31
CA CYS A 172 -17.48 22.49 -2.40
C CYS A 172 -17.19 21.85 -1.03
N ALA A 173 -15.94 21.51 -0.74
CA ALA A 173 -15.55 20.78 0.49
C ALA A 173 -14.71 21.61 1.46
N ASP A 174 -14.66 22.93 1.28
CA ASP A 174 -14.04 23.89 2.23
C ASP A 174 -15.03 24.44 3.23
#